data_fce164bfd77b5ad73d44f2ffac864c66
#
_entry.id   fce164bfd77b5ad73d44f2ffac864c66
#
_cell.length_a   1.000
_cell.length_b   1.000
_cell.length_c   1.000
_cell.angle_alpha   90.00
_cell.angle_beta   90.00
_cell.angle_gamma   90.00
#
_symmetry.space_group_name_H-M   'P 1'
#
loop_
_entity.id
_entity.type
_entity.pdbx_description
1 polymer ?
#
loop_
_entity_poly.entity_id
_entity_poly.type
_entity_poly.pdbx_seq_one_letter_code
_entity_poly.pdbx_strand_id
1 'polypeptide(L)'
;ISNKVYSQNVDKLYQKIDLFSEVLEKIQNEYVEEVDQAETMDAAINGALQSLDPYSAYMNPEVFKESQQETSGEFGGLGIEVTMEAGVVKVITPIDDTPAAKAGVKAGDYIVRINGEQVQGKTLMEAVNLMRGPVGTSIEITIRRKGLKKAKIIKIIREVIEVRSVISKQIQNKVGYLRLRAFNQNSGSQLKKEISKIEKNKKTVGYILDLRNNPGGLLSQAIKISDFFLNDGEIVSTKGRKNRENRKFFAKKGDKIRGKPLIVLINN
;
A
#
# COMPACT_ATOMS: atom_id res chain seq x y z
N ILE A 1 37.13 10.14 -33.77
CA ILE A 1 36.73 11.15 -32.74
C ILE A 1 35.77 10.50 -31.71
N SER A 2 34.90 9.61 -32.12
CA SER A 2 33.90 8.96 -31.23
C SER A 2 34.53 8.07 -30.12
N ASN A 3 35.55 7.28 -30.44
CA ASN A 3 36.20 6.37 -29.45
C ASN A 3 36.97 7.12 -28.35
N LYS A 4 37.57 8.28 -28.66
CA LYS A 4 38.33 9.08 -27.69
C LYS A 4 37.45 9.77 -26.65
N VAL A 5 36.27 10.21 -27.07
CA VAL A 5 35.26 10.83 -26.16
C VAL A 5 34.63 9.76 -25.24
N TYR A 6 34.44 8.55 -25.75
CA TYR A 6 33.90 7.42 -24.96
C TYR A 6 34.89 7.00 -23.86
N SER A 7 36.19 6.89 -24.21
CA SER A 7 37.29 6.57 -23.27
C SER A 7 37.38 7.62 -22.14
N GLN A 8 37.38 8.93 -22.47
CA GLN A 8 37.49 9.99 -21.48
C GLN A 8 36.29 10.04 -20.49
N ASN A 9 35.10 9.67 -20.93
CA ASN A 9 33.93 9.60 -20.04
C ASN A 9 33.98 8.39 -19.10
N VAL A 10 34.58 7.28 -19.57
CA VAL A 10 34.75 6.08 -18.76
C VAL A 10 35.83 6.32 -17.69
N ASP A 11 36.95 6.96 -18.03
CA ASP A 11 38.01 7.30 -17.06
C ASP A 11 37.51 8.25 -15.96
N LYS A 12 36.72 9.25 -16.31
CA LYS A 12 36.08 10.14 -15.33
C LYS A 12 35.11 9.41 -14.41
N LEU A 13 34.39 8.41 -14.92
CA LEU A 13 33.47 7.60 -14.11
C LEU A 13 34.28 6.78 -13.09
N TYR A 14 35.34 6.14 -13.48
CA TYR A 14 36.19 5.38 -12.55
C TYR A 14 36.82 6.27 -11.47
N GLN A 15 37.31 7.46 -11.80
CA GLN A 15 37.78 8.42 -10.81
C GLN A 15 36.71 8.81 -9.78
N LYS A 16 35.43 8.89 -10.19
CA LYS A 16 34.34 9.17 -9.28
C LYS A 16 33.97 7.97 -8.40
N ILE A 17 34.11 6.76 -8.90
CA ILE A 17 33.94 5.52 -8.13
C ILE A 17 35.04 5.41 -7.07
N ASP A 18 36.30 5.68 -7.44
CA ASP A 18 37.42 5.68 -6.50
C ASP A 18 37.19 6.70 -5.37
N LEU A 19 36.85 7.93 -5.73
CA LEU A 19 36.51 8.96 -4.74
C LEU A 19 35.33 8.56 -3.82
N PHE A 20 34.32 7.90 -4.37
CA PHE A 20 33.20 7.41 -3.58
C PHE A 20 33.64 6.34 -2.58
N SER A 21 34.53 5.43 -3.00
CA SER A 21 35.11 4.40 -2.13
C SER A 21 35.96 5.01 -1.00
N GLU A 22 36.77 6.03 -1.30
CA GLU A 22 37.54 6.78 -0.29
C GLU A 22 36.62 7.46 0.74
N VAL A 23 35.52 8.03 0.29
CA VAL A 23 34.51 8.66 1.20
C VAL A 23 33.86 7.63 2.11
N LEU A 24 33.50 6.45 1.58
CA LEU A 24 32.91 5.37 2.38
C LEU A 24 33.92 4.86 3.44
N GLU A 25 35.17 4.66 3.07
CA GLU A 25 36.25 4.26 3.98
C GLU A 25 36.44 5.31 5.09
N LYS A 26 36.41 6.59 4.73
CA LYS A 26 36.49 7.68 5.69
C LYS A 26 35.34 7.75 6.67
N ILE A 27 34.11 7.56 6.17
CA ILE A 27 32.91 7.47 7.01
C ILE A 27 33.06 6.32 8.02
N GLN A 28 33.48 5.14 7.56
CA GLN A 28 33.63 3.97 8.41
C GLN A 28 34.69 4.15 9.50
N ASN A 29 35.79 4.84 9.19
CA ASN A 29 36.94 4.95 10.09
C ASN A 29 36.87 6.18 11.00
N GLU A 30 36.20 7.26 10.59
CA GLU A 30 36.29 8.55 11.27
C GLU A 30 34.94 9.05 11.82
N TYR A 31 33.80 8.43 11.44
CA TYR A 31 32.51 8.88 11.96
C TYR A 31 32.35 8.47 13.43
N VAL A 32 31.66 9.32 14.22
CA VAL A 32 31.56 9.17 15.69
C VAL A 32 30.75 7.95 16.12
N GLU A 33 29.80 7.51 15.30
CA GLU A 33 28.97 6.34 15.57
C GLU A 33 29.27 5.24 14.55
N GLU A 34 29.02 3.99 14.92
CA GLU A 34 29.14 2.86 14.01
C GLU A 34 28.10 2.96 12.89
N VAL A 35 28.56 2.89 11.63
CA VAL A 35 27.72 3.05 10.45
C VAL A 35 27.56 1.72 9.74
N ASP A 36 26.32 1.33 9.46
CA ASP A 36 26.01 0.17 8.61
C ASP A 36 26.37 0.50 7.14
N GLN A 37 27.33 -0.23 6.60
CA GLN A 37 27.80 -0.04 5.22
C GLN A 37 26.73 -0.40 4.20
N ALA A 38 25.87 -1.40 4.46
CA ALA A 38 24.84 -1.82 3.54
C ALA A 38 23.75 -0.73 3.43
N GLU A 39 23.33 -0.18 4.56
CA GLU A 39 22.37 0.94 4.59
C GLU A 39 22.95 2.19 3.89
N THR A 40 24.22 2.48 4.11
CA THR A 40 24.91 3.61 3.46
C THR A 40 24.97 3.43 1.94
N MET A 41 25.25 2.22 1.48
CA MET A 41 25.27 1.90 0.05
C MET A 41 23.86 1.98 -0.57
N ASP A 42 22.86 1.47 0.09
CA ASP A 42 21.45 1.57 -0.33
C ASP A 42 21.01 3.03 -0.45
N ALA A 43 21.40 3.88 0.50
CA ALA A 43 21.15 5.33 0.45
C ALA A 43 21.84 6.00 -0.74
N ALA A 44 23.09 5.62 -1.04
CA ALA A 44 23.84 6.15 -2.19
C ALA A 44 23.19 5.74 -3.53
N ILE A 45 22.80 4.47 -3.67
CA ILE A 45 22.07 3.98 -4.85
C ILE A 45 20.75 4.74 -5.01
N ASN A 46 20.00 4.94 -3.92
CA ASN A 46 18.76 5.69 -3.94
C ASN A 46 18.98 7.15 -4.32
N GLY A 47 20.01 7.80 -3.80
CA GLY A 47 20.40 9.16 -4.19
C GLY A 47 20.71 9.30 -5.68
N ALA A 48 21.40 8.31 -6.27
CA ALA A 48 21.67 8.28 -7.70
C ALA A 48 20.39 8.16 -8.54
N LEU A 49 19.43 7.34 -8.10
CA LEU A 49 18.13 7.20 -8.79
C LEU A 49 17.25 8.45 -8.63
N GLN A 50 17.19 9.05 -7.45
CA GLN A 50 16.44 10.28 -7.21
C GLN A 50 16.96 11.48 -8.01
N SER A 51 18.23 11.45 -8.44
CA SER A 51 18.77 12.47 -9.35
C SER A 51 18.16 12.43 -10.75
N LEU A 52 17.48 11.34 -11.13
CA LEU A 52 16.82 11.19 -12.44
C LEU A 52 15.44 11.83 -12.43
N ASP A 53 14.63 11.48 -11.44
CA ASP A 53 13.28 11.99 -11.24
C ASP A 53 12.79 11.63 -9.81
N PRO A 54 11.72 12.28 -9.30
CA PRO A 54 11.23 12.02 -7.94
C PRO A 54 10.53 10.66 -7.74
N TYR A 55 10.32 9.89 -8.80
CA TYR A 55 9.63 8.59 -8.76
C TYR A 55 10.58 7.41 -8.88
N SER A 56 11.82 7.65 -9.33
CA SER A 56 12.85 6.62 -9.40
C SER A 56 13.42 6.37 -8.02
N ALA A 57 13.34 5.11 -7.55
CA ALA A 57 13.81 4.72 -6.23
C ALA A 57 14.37 3.29 -6.24
N TYR A 58 15.32 3.05 -5.35
CA TYR A 58 15.78 1.72 -4.99
C TYR A 58 14.97 1.20 -3.79
N MET A 59 14.56 -0.03 -3.85
CA MET A 59 13.91 -0.73 -2.75
C MET A 59 14.80 -1.91 -2.35
N ASN A 60 15.28 -1.91 -1.11
CA ASN A 60 15.91 -3.10 -0.55
C ASN A 60 14.88 -4.25 -0.42
N PRO A 61 15.29 -5.50 -0.12
CA PRO A 61 14.39 -6.64 -0.08
C PRO A 61 13.20 -6.46 0.88
N GLU A 62 13.40 -5.81 2.02
CA GLU A 62 12.38 -5.55 3.02
C GLU A 62 11.35 -4.55 2.51
N VAL A 63 11.78 -3.40 2.03
CA VAL A 63 10.92 -2.35 1.45
C VAL A 63 10.18 -2.87 0.21
N PHE A 64 10.85 -3.66 -0.62
CA PHE A 64 10.21 -4.29 -1.78
C PHE A 64 9.08 -5.25 -1.37
N LYS A 65 9.31 -6.06 -0.34
CA LYS A 65 8.29 -6.96 0.21
C LYS A 65 7.09 -6.20 0.77
N GLU A 66 7.33 -5.11 1.50
CA GLU A 66 6.26 -4.24 1.99
C GLU A 66 5.46 -3.61 0.85
N SER A 67 6.14 -3.06 -0.16
CA SER A 67 5.50 -2.53 -1.37
C SER A 67 4.68 -3.58 -2.12
N GLN A 68 5.16 -4.83 -2.19
CA GLN A 68 4.38 -5.94 -2.76
C GLN A 68 3.12 -6.23 -1.94
N GLN A 69 3.18 -6.20 -0.61
CA GLN A 69 2.02 -6.41 0.25
C GLN A 69 0.99 -5.29 0.07
N GLU A 70 1.43 -4.04 0.02
CA GLU A 70 0.54 -2.90 -0.24
C GLU A 70 -0.15 -2.99 -1.61
N THR A 71 0.62 -3.34 -2.64
CA THR A 71 0.07 -3.47 -4.01
C THR A 71 -0.81 -4.71 -4.19
N SER A 72 -0.60 -5.78 -3.42
CA SER A 72 -1.50 -6.93 -3.42
C SER A 72 -2.90 -6.57 -2.89
N GLY A 73 -2.96 -5.62 -1.95
CA GLY A 73 -4.19 -5.29 -1.24
C GLY A 73 -4.63 -6.35 -0.24
N GLU A 74 -3.68 -7.20 0.15
CA GLU A 74 -3.88 -8.30 1.11
C GLU A 74 -2.65 -8.42 2.00
N PHE A 75 -2.86 -8.78 3.25
CA PHE A 75 -1.76 -9.09 4.17
C PHE A 75 -2.15 -10.19 5.15
N GLY A 76 -1.16 -10.93 5.62
CA GLY A 76 -1.36 -11.88 6.69
C GLY A 76 -1.50 -11.16 8.04
N GLY A 77 -2.62 -11.36 8.72
CA GLY A 77 -2.89 -10.64 9.96
C GLY A 77 -4.12 -11.14 10.71
N LEU A 78 -4.61 -10.29 11.62
CA LEU A 78 -5.70 -10.61 12.53
C LEU A 78 -7.04 -10.05 12.07
N GLY A 79 -7.04 -8.97 11.26
CA GLY A 79 -8.25 -8.28 10.82
C GLY A 79 -8.87 -7.42 11.92
N ILE A 80 -8.08 -6.50 12.47
CA ILE A 80 -8.54 -5.51 13.46
C ILE A 80 -8.11 -4.11 13.04
N GLU A 81 -8.98 -3.14 13.29
CA GLU A 81 -8.63 -1.72 13.25
C GLU A 81 -8.20 -1.29 14.65
N VAL A 82 -7.05 -0.63 14.73
CA VAL A 82 -6.42 -0.28 16.01
C VAL A 82 -5.96 1.17 16.03
N THR A 83 -5.80 1.70 17.25
CA THR A 83 -5.17 3.00 17.52
C THR A 83 -4.32 2.91 18.77
N MET A 84 -3.48 3.92 19.02
CA MET A 84 -2.79 4.06 20.30
C MET A 84 -3.63 4.89 21.26
N GLU A 85 -3.79 4.39 22.48
CA GLU A 85 -4.42 5.12 23.59
C GLU A 85 -3.68 4.81 24.87
N ALA A 86 -3.21 5.84 25.56
CA ALA A 86 -2.44 5.71 26.84
C ALA A 86 -1.23 4.75 26.75
N GLY A 87 -0.51 4.76 25.62
CA GLY A 87 0.70 3.95 25.41
C GLY A 87 0.45 2.45 25.16
N VAL A 88 -0.80 2.06 24.92
CA VAL A 88 -1.18 0.69 24.55
C VAL A 88 -2.06 0.68 23.30
N VAL A 89 -2.13 -0.46 22.61
CA VAL A 89 -2.96 -0.62 21.42
C VAL A 89 -4.41 -0.86 21.80
N LYS A 90 -5.29 0.03 21.38
CA LYS A 90 -6.75 -0.10 21.53
C LYS A 90 -7.38 -0.62 20.26
N VAL A 91 -8.20 -1.63 20.36
CA VAL A 91 -9.03 -2.14 19.28
C VAL A 91 -10.19 -1.18 19.05
N ILE A 92 -10.24 -0.53 17.88
CA ILE A 92 -11.39 0.27 17.44
C ILE A 92 -12.52 -0.68 17.09
N THR A 93 -12.26 -1.62 16.18
CA THR A 93 -13.20 -2.67 15.80
C THR A 93 -12.48 -3.88 15.19
N PRO A 94 -12.88 -5.11 15.49
CA PRO A 94 -12.52 -6.25 14.65
C PRO A 94 -13.32 -6.17 13.35
N ILE A 95 -12.67 -6.55 12.24
CA ILE A 95 -13.34 -6.66 10.93
C ILE A 95 -14.15 -7.95 10.92
N ASP A 96 -15.38 -7.89 10.43
CA ASP A 96 -16.26 -9.05 10.36
C ASP A 96 -15.61 -10.20 9.56
N ASP A 97 -15.89 -11.43 9.95
CA ASP A 97 -15.41 -12.67 9.34
C ASP A 97 -13.89 -12.91 9.41
N THR A 98 -13.14 -12.05 10.11
CA THR A 98 -11.69 -12.19 10.29
C THR A 98 -11.30 -13.04 11.50
N PRO A 99 -10.04 -13.51 11.59
CA PRO A 99 -9.56 -14.33 12.70
C PRO A 99 -9.78 -13.72 14.08
N ALA A 100 -9.57 -12.40 14.22
CA ALA A 100 -9.76 -11.73 15.49
C ALA A 100 -11.24 -11.68 15.90
N ALA A 101 -12.14 -11.43 14.96
CA ALA A 101 -13.58 -11.46 15.23
C ALA A 101 -14.02 -12.87 15.67
N LYS A 102 -13.60 -13.91 14.95
CA LYS A 102 -13.86 -15.33 15.27
C LYS A 102 -13.30 -15.73 16.63
N ALA A 103 -12.12 -15.20 17.00
CA ALA A 103 -11.48 -15.44 18.31
C ALA A 103 -12.11 -14.66 19.47
N GLY A 104 -13.09 -13.79 19.19
CA GLY A 104 -13.84 -13.03 20.19
C GLY A 104 -13.13 -11.79 20.69
N VAL A 105 -12.24 -11.18 19.89
CA VAL A 105 -11.75 -9.81 20.09
C VAL A 105 -12.94 -8.85 19.89
N LYS A 106 -13.00 -7.80 20.71
CA LYS A 106 -14.13 -6.83 20.69
C LYS A 106 -13.60 -5.40 20.59
N ALA A 107 -14.43 -4.52 20.08
CA ALA A 107 -14.19 -3.09 20.14
C ALA A 107 -13.99 -2.64 21.61
N GLY A 108 -13.00 -1.78 21.83
CA GLY A 108 -12.60 -1.31 23.15
C GLY A 108 -11.67 -2.24 23.95
N ASP A 109 -11.21 -3.36 23.37
CA ASP A 109 -10.15 -4.17 23.97
C ASP A 109 -8.82 -3.42 23.90
N TYR A 110 -8.01 -3.53 24.94
CA TYR A 110 -6.63 -3.03 24.97
C TYR A 110 -5.65 -4.19 24.86
N ILE A 111 -4.89 -4.24 23.77
CA ILE A 111 -3.83 -5.24 23.59
C ILE A 111 -2.61 -4.74 24.38
N VAL A 112 -2.24 -5.48 25.42
CA VAL A 112 -1.14 -5.12 26.32
C VAL A 112 0.11 -5.95 26.07
N ARG A 113 -0.02 -7.14 25.46
CA ARG A 113 1.11 -7.99 25.04
C ARG A 113 0.83 -8.66 23.73
N ILE A 114 1.90 -8.90 22.96
CA ILE A 114 1.91 -9.65 21.71
C ILE A 114 3.03 -10.69 21.84
N ASN A 115 2.72 -11.98 21.72
CA ASN A 115 3.65 -13.11 21.93
C ASN A 115 4.44 -13.02 23.24
N GLY A 116 3.78 -12.56 24.31
CA GLY A 116 4.41 -12.37 25.63
C GLY A 116 5.15 -11.05 25.80
N GLU A 117 5.49 -10.34 24.73
CA GLU A 117 6.19 -9.06 24.75
C GLU A 117 5.23 -7.90 25.05
N GLN A 118 5.63 -6.95 25.89
CA GLN A 118 4.81 -5.79 26.23
C GLN A 118 4.71 -4.82 25.04
N VAL A 119 3.52 -4.28 24.82
CA VAL A 119 3.25 -3.27 23.78
C VAL A 119 3.59 -1.87 24.27
N GLN A 120 3.58 -1.64 25.57
CA GLN A 120 3.89 -0.34 26.15
C GLN A 120 5.29 0.15 25.74
N GLY A 121 5.38 1.39 25.28
CA GLY A 121 6.62 2.00 24.77
C GLY A 121 6.87 1.79 23.27
N LYS A 122 6.07 0.95 22.60
CA LYS A 122 6.13 0.78 21.14
C LYS A 122 5.25 1.80 20.43
N THR A 123 5.63 2.13 19.21
CA THR A 123 4.78 2.88 18.28
C THR A 123 3.62 2.00 17.77
N LEU A 124 2.58 2.64 17.23
CA LEU A 124 1.47 1.89 16.60
C LEU A 124 1.97 0.99 15.47
N MET A 125 2.91 1.48 14.67
CA MET A 125 3.44 0.74 13.51
C MET A 125 4.22 -0.50 13.96
N GLU A 126 5.08 -0.38 14.96
CA GLU A 126 5.80 -1.53 15.53
C GLU A 126 4.83 -2.59 16.07
N ALA A 127 3.79 -2.18 16.81
CA ALA A 127 2.79 -3.10 17.29
C ALA A 127 1.99 -3.77 16.14
N VAL A 128 1.65 -3.02 15.11
CA VAL A 128 0.99 -3.55 13.90
C VAL A 128 1.89 -4.55 13.18
N ASN A 129 3.18 -4.26 13.04
CA ASN A 129 4.15 -5.16 12.40
C ASN A 129 4.30 -6.47 13.18
N LEU A 130 4.28 -6.43 14.53
CA LEU A 130 4.25 -7.65 15.36
C LEU A 130 2.97 -8.46 15.17
N MET A 131 1.83 -7.79 14.92
CA MET A 131 0.55 -8.48 14.68
C MET A 131 0.45 -9.06 13.28
N ARG A 132 1.11 -8.47 12.28
CA ARG A 132 1.24 -9.00 10.92
C ARG A 132 2.20 -10.20 10.90
N GLY A 133 2.15 -10.98 9.83
CA GLY A 133 3.07 -12.09 9.61
C GLY A 133 2.53 -13.08 8.58
N PRO A 134 3.27 -14.16 8.29
CA PRO A 134 2.86 -15.16 7.31
C PRO A 134 1.49 -15.77 7.65
N VAL A 135 0.67 -15.95 6.62
CA VAL A 135 -0.62 -16.64 6.74
C VAL A 135 -0.42 -18.04 7.28
N GLY A 136 -1.32 -18.50 8.15
CA GLY A 136 -1.25 -19.80 8.81
C GLY A 136 -0.39 -19.83 10.08
N THR A 137 0.37 -18.78 10.38
CA THR A 137 1.15 -18.71 11.63
C THR A 137 0.29 -18.30 12.82
N SER A 138 0.62 -18.84 14.01
CA SER A 138 -0.06 -18.49 15.25
C SER A 138 0.53 -17.24 15.89
N ILE A 139 -0.32 -16.44 16.50
CA ILE A 139 0.04 -15.30 17.35
C ILE A 139 -0.77 -15.36 18.63
N GLU A 140 -0.17 -14.93 19.73
CA GLU A 140 -0.82 -14.77 21.02
C GLU A 140 -0.94 -13.28 21.37
N ILE A 141 -2.15 -12.81 21.62
CA ILE A 141 -2.39 -11.46 22.13
C ILE A 141 -2.97 -11.54 23.55
N THR A 142 -2.46 -10.70 24.43
CA THR A 142 -3.02 -10.52 25.76
C THR A 142 -3.81 -9.23 25.79
N ILE A 143 -5.11 -9.33 26.09
CA ILE A 143 -6.02 -8.17 26.11
C ILE A 143 -6.47 -7.84 27.51
N ARG A 144 -6.71 -6.54 27.76
CA ARG A 144 -7.53 -6.04 28.86
C ARG A 144 -8.86 -5.53 28.31
N ARG A 145 -9.95 -5.92 28.95
CA ARG A 145 -11.32 -5.55 28.58
C ARG A 145 -12.06 -5.02 29.78
N LYS A 146 -12.79 -3.92 29.61
CA LYS A 146 -13.67 -3.40 30.67
C LYS A 146 -14.63 -4.48 31.14
N GLY A 147 -14.72 -4.67 32.46
CA GLY A 147 -15.56 -5.70 33.07
C GLY A 147 -14.88 -7.06 33.32
N LEU A 148 -13.67 -7.29 32.79
CA LEU A 148 -12.88 -8.47 33.14
C LEU A 148 -11.92 -8.16 34.27
N LYS A 149 -11.94 -9.00 35.34
CA LYS A 149 -11.01 -8.86 36.47
C LYS A 149 -9.54 -9.19 36.14
N LYS A 150 -9.32 -10.07 35.16
CA LYS A 150 -7.98 -10.50 34.71
C LYS A 150 -7.82 -10.27 33.19
N ALA A 151 -6.57 -10.08 32.77
CA ALA A 151 -6.23 -10.05 31.35
C ALA A 151 -6.55 -11.41 30.71
N LYS A 152 -7.01 -11.38 29.45
CA LYS A 152 -7.37 -12.57 28.68
C LYS A 152 -6.32 -12.79 27.60
N ILE A 153 -5.83 -14.02 27.49
CA ILE A 153 -4.95 -14.45 26.42
C ILE A 153 -5.82 -15.04 25.31
N ILE A 154 -5.55 -14.63 24.08
CA ILE A 154 -6.24 -15.10 22.87
C ILE A 154 -5.19 -15.53 21.85
N LYS A 155 -5.24 -16.82 21.45
CA LYS A 155 -4.44 -17.34 20.34
C LYS A 155 -5.22 -17.21 19.06
N ILE A 156 -4.57 -16.68 18.02
CA ILE A 156 -5.19 -16.41 16.72
C ILE A 156 -4.27 -16.95 15.62
N ILE A 157 -4.81 -17.61 14.63
CA ILE A 157 -4.10 -18.00 13.42
C ILE A 157 -4.24 -16.83 12.43
N ARG A 158 -3.13 -16.34 11.89
CA ARG A 158 -3.16 -15.29 10.86
C ARG A 158 -3.79 -15.82 9.58
N GLU A 159 -4.73 -15.06 9.04
CA GLU A 159 -5.35 -15.33 7.74
C GLU A 159 -5.07 -14.16 6.78
N VAL A 160 -5.41 -14.35 5.51
CA VAL A 160 -5.38 -13.26 4.52
C VAL A 160 -6.44 -12.23 4.88
N ILE A 161 -6.03 -10.99 5.08
CA ILE A 161 -6.91 -9.86 5.34
C ILE A 161 -6.96 -8.99 4.10
N GLU A 162 -8.12 -8.91 3.45
CA GLU A 162 -8.32 -8.02 2.31
C GLU A 162 -8.47 -6.56 2.75
N VAL A 163 -7.68 -5.68 2.14
CA VAL A 163 -7.82 -4.24 2.32
C VAL A 163 -8.99 -3.73 1.51
N ARG A 164 -9.97 -3.12 2.18
CA ARG A 164 -11.08 -2.44 1.48
C ARG A 164 -10.57 -1.16 0.83
N SER A 165 -10.27 -1.25 -0.47
CA SER A 165 -9.84 -0.10 -1.28
C SER A 165 -11.02 0.71 -1.80
N VAL A 166 -12.23 0.15 -1.80
CA VAL A 166 -13.44 0.79 -2.32
C VAL A 166 -14.49 0.94 -1.23
N ILE A 167 -14.99 2.16 -1.07
CA ILE A 167 -16.16 2.48 -0.24
C ILE A 167 -17.25 2.99 -1.15
N SER A 168 -18.48 2.51 -0.97
CA SER A 168 -19.64 2.97 -1.74
C SER A 168 -20.80 3.39 -0.86
N LYS A 169 -21.59 4.33 -1.36
CA LYS A 169 -22.88 4.70 -0.80
C LYS A 169 -23.79 5.27 -1.88
N GLN A 170 -25.09 5.27 -1.63
CA GLN A 170 -26.04 6.00 -2.46
C GLN A 170 -26.40 7.33 -1.79
N ILE A 171 -26.30 8.42 -2.54
CA ILE A 171 -26.70 9.76 -2.10
C ILE A 171 -28.14 9.98 -2.59
N GLN A 172 -29.04 10.33 -1.68
CA GLN A 172 -30.47 10.57 -1.95
C GLN A 172 -31.14 9.47 -2.78
N ASN A 173 -30.62 8.24 -2.69
CA ASN A 173 -31.11 7.08 -3.44
C ASN A 173 -31.08 7.26 -4.99
N LYS A 174 -30.29 8.23 -5.50
CA LYS A 174 -30.21 8.60 -6.92
C LYS A 174 -28.78 8.64 -7.48
N VAL A 175 -27.78 8.94 -6.65
CA VAL A 175 -26.39 9.07 -7.11
C VAL A 175 -25.51 8.02 -6.43
N GLY A 176 -24.78 7.25 -7.24
CA GLY A 176 -23.78 6.32 -6.76
C GLY A 176 -22.49 7.06 -6.37
N TYR A 177 -22.12 7.03 -5.11
CA TYR A 177 -20.83 7.52 -4.65
C TYR A 177 -19.88 6.35 -4.46
N LEU A 178 -18.72 6.44 -5.08
CA LEU A 178 -17.65 5.44 -5.08
C LEU A 178 -16.37 6.14 -4.67
N ARG A 179 -15.79 5.76 -3.55
CA ARG A 179 -14.46 6.24 -3.15
C ARG A 179 -13.44 5.14 -3.34
N LEU A 180 -12.42 5.41 -4.13
CA LEU A 180 -11.28 4.53 -4.36
C LEU A 180 -10.06 5.09 -3.63
N ARG A 181 -9.55 4.34 -2.64
CA ARG A 181 -8.45 4.75 -1.77
C ARG A 181 -7.07 4.47 -2.35
N ALA A 182 -6.94 3.37 -3.11
CA ALA A 182 -5.69 2.96 -3.75
C ALA A 182 -5.97 2.01 -4.93
N PHE A 183 -5.02 1.91 -5.85
CA PHE A 183 -5.09 0.97 -6.98
C PHE A 183 -4.30 -0.30 -6.68
N ASN A 184 -4.79 -1.18 -5.78
CA ASN A 184 -4.23 -2.50 -5.51
C ASN A 184 -4.88 -3.59 -6.38
N GLN A 185 -4.37 -4.84 -6.31
CA GLN A 185 -4.83 -5.95 -7.15
C GLN A 185 -6.34 -6.19 -7.07
N ASN A 186 -6.95 -5.93 -5.90
CA ASN A 186 -8.37 -6.18 -5.63
C ASN A 186 -9.28 -4.99 -5.94
N SER A 187 -8.73 -3.78 -6.14
CA SER A 187 -9.52 -2.55 -6.28
C SER A 187 -10.50 -2.59 -7.44
N GLY A 188 -10.09 -3.12 -8.60
CA GLY A 188 -10.98 -3.26 -9.76
C GLY A 188 -12.14 -4.24 -9.52
N SER A 189 -11.90 -5.38 -8.88
CA SER A 189 -12.94 -6.36 -8.53
C SER A 189 -13.91 -5.80 -7.50
N GLN A 190 -13.40 -5.13 -6.47
CA GLN A 190 -14.21 -4.45 -5.46
C GLN A 190 -15.09 -3.36 -6.07
N LEU A 191 -14.49 -2.50 -6.92
CA LEU A 191 -15.24 -1.42 -7.57
C LEU A 191 -16.35 -1.95 -8.49
N LYS A 192 -16.05 -2.99 -9.28
CA LYS A 192 -17.05 -3.65 -10.13
C LYS A 192 -18.21 -4.20 -9.30
N LYS A 193 -17.92 -4.83 -8.16
CA LYS A 193 -18.93 -5.36 -7.23
C LYS A 193 -19.83 -4.23 -6.69
N GLU A 194 -19.23 -3.12 -6.28
CA GLU A 194 -19.97 -1.99 -5.73
C GLU A 194 -20.81 -1.25 -6.80
N ILE A 195 -20.30 -1.07 -8.02
CA ILE A 195 -21.09 -0.57 -9.15
C ILE A 195 -22.27 -1.48 -9.42
N SER A 196 -22.04 -2.80 -9.51
CA SER A 196 -23.11 -3.77 -9.75
C SER A 196 -24.19 -3.76 -8.66
N LYS A 197 -23.82 -3.51 -7.41
CA LYS A 197 -24.75 -3.35 -6.29
C LYS A 197 -25.60 -2.09 -6.42
N ILE A 198 -24.97 -0.96 -6.78
CA ILE A 198 -25.67 0.31 -7.00
C ILE A 198 -26.61 0.24 -8.21
N GLU A 199 -26.18 -0.41 -9.31
CA GLU A 199 -26.97 -0.57 -10.54
C GLU A 199 -28.25 -1.41 -10.36
N LYS A 200 -28.39 -2.18 -9.27
CA LYS A 200 -29.68 -2.81 -8.91
C LYS A 200 -30.76 -1.77 -8.64
N ASN A 201 -30.38 -0.59 -8.17
CA ASN A 201 -31.31 0.52 -8.01
C ASN A 201 -31.51 1.25 -9.35
N LYS A 202 -32.62 0.99 -10.01
CA LYS A 202 -33.00 1.62 -11.30
C LYS A 202 -33.16 3.14 -11.23
N LYS A 203 -33.24 3.73 -10.02
CA LYS A 203 -33.34 5.19 -9.83
C LYS A 203 -31.98 5.90 -9.88
N THR A 204 -30.87 5.16 -9.99
CA THR A 204 -29.54 5.74 -10.10
C THR A 204 -29.38 6.48 -11.42
N VAL A 205 -29.11 7.78 -11.35
CA VAL A 205 -29.02 8.69 -12.51
C VAL A 205 -27.59 9.12 -12.84
N GLY A 206 -26.61 8.88 -11.96
CA GLY A 206 -25.21 9.28 -12.16
C GLY A 206 -24.31 8.78 -11.05
N TYR A 207 -23.00 9.05 -11.20
CA TYR A 207 -21.95 8.59 -10.30
C TYR A 207 -20.99 9.71 -9.91
N ILE A 208 -20.41 9.58 -8.71
CA ILE A 208 -19.28 10.33 -8.23
C ILE A 208 -18.17 9.33 -7.92
N LEU A 209 -17.02 9.44 -8.59
CA LEU A 209 -15.79 8.71 -8.28
C LEU A 209 -14.85 9.62 -7.49
N ASP A 210 -14.66 9.32 -6.22
CA ASP A 210 -13.79 10.09 -5.34
C ASP A 210 -12.40 9.44 -5.24
N LEU A 211 -11.42 10.13 -5.83
CA LEU A 211 -10.00 9.78 -5.82
C LEU A 211 -9.17 10.70 -4.91
N ARG A 212 -9.79 11.50 -4.08
CA ARG A 212 -9.07 12.41 -3.18
C ARG A 212 -8.25 11.61 -2.16
N ASN A 213 -6.99 12.02 -1.97
CA ASN A 213 -5.99 11.32 -1.15
C ASN A 213 -5.70 9.88 -1.61
N ASN A 214 -5.87 9.60 -2.89
CA ASN A 214 -5.46 8.33 -3.49
C ASN A 214 -4.01 8.48 -3.98
N PRO A 215 -3.03 7.75 -3.40
CA PRO A 215 -1.62 7.87 -3.77
C PRO A 215 -1.28 7.19 -5.11
N GLY A 216 -2.25 6.52 -5.75
CA GLY A 216 -2.02 5.73 -6.96
C GLY A 216 -1.98 4.23 -6.69
N GLY A 217 -1.04 3.53 -7.34
CA GLY A 217 -0.81 2.10 -7.23
C GLY A 217 -0.61 1.42 -8.59
N LEU A 218 -1.18 0.25 -8.81
CA LEU A 218 -0.96 -0.56 -10.00
C LEU A 218 -1.58 0.06 -11.26
N LEU A 219 -0.75 0.34 -12.27
CA LEU A 219 -1.19 0.83 -13.58
C LEU A 219 -2.24 -0.10 -14.22
N SER A 220 -2.08 -1.41 -14.08
CA SER A 220 -3.02 -2.40 -14.57
C SER A 220 -4.43 -2.22 -13.98
N GLN A 221 -4.53 -1.83 -12.72
CA GLN A 221 -5.80 -1.55 -12.06
C GLN A 221 -6.36 -0.19 -12.45
N ALA A 222 -5.51 0.82 -12.63
CA ALA A 222 -5.95 2.11 -13.16
C ALA A 222 -6.57 1.95 -14.56
N ILE A 223 -5.92 1.19 -15.46
CA ILE A 223 -6.46 0.87 -16.78
C ILE A 223 -7.80 0.13 -16.67
N LYS A 224 -7.86 -0.93 -15.85
CA LYS A 224 -9.07 -1.73 -15.66
C LYS A 224 -10.23 -0.92 -15.10
N ILE A 225 -9.96 -0.03 -14.15
CA ILE A 225 -10.97 0.81 -13.52
C ILE A 225 -11.44 1.91 -14.47
N SER A 226 -10.55 2.54 -15.22
CA SER A 226 -10.92 3.52 -16.26
C SER A 226 -11.82 2.89 -17.32
N ASP A 227 -11.52 1.66 -17.75
CA ASP A 227 -12.33 0.89 -18.69
C ASP A 227 -13.78 0.65 -18.21
N PHE A 228 -14.04 0.70 -16.89
CA PHE A 228 -15.41 0.57 -16.38
C PHE A 228 -16.32 1.76 -16.70
N PHE A 229 -15.73 2.89 -17.05
CA PHE A 229 -16.44 4.15 -17.28
C PHE A 229 -16.36 4.65 -18.73
N LEU A 230 -15.65 3.91 -19.60
CA LEU A 230 -15.40 4.26 -20.97
C LEU A 230 -15.95 3.20 -21.91
N ASN A 231 -16.32 3.60 -23.13
CA ASN A 231 -16.77 2.68 -24.18
C ASN A 231 -15.73 2.51 -25.29
N ASP A 232 -14.86 3.49 -25.47
CA ASP A 232 -13.82 3.52 -26.49
C ASP A 232 -12.73 4.56 -26.12
N GLY A 233 -11.74 4.67 -26.97
CA GLY A 233 -10.64 5.64 -26.84
C GLY A 233 -9.42 5.08 -26.11
N GLU A 234 -8.32 5.83 -26.20
CA GLU A 234 -7.07 5.53 -25.49
C GLU A 234 -7.21 5.93 -24.02
N ILE A 235 -6.94 4.99 -23.11
CA ILE A 235 -6.95 5.23 -21.66
C ILE A 235 -5.63 5.85 -21.24
N VAL A 236 -4.53 5.21 -21.64
CA VAL A 236 -3.17 5.64 -21.30
C VAL A 236 -2.17 5.03 -22.26
N SER A 237 -1.07 5.73 -22.49
CA SER A 237 0.09 5.19 -23.17
C SER A 237 1.36 5.37 -22.34
N THR A 238 2.29 4.43 -22.45
CA THR A 238 3.63 4.52 -21.92
C THR A 238 4.62 4.64 -23.05
N LYS A 239 5.64 5.46 -22.90
CA LYS A 239 6.67 5.71 -23.89
C LYS A 239 8.05 5.54 -23.25
N GLY A 240 8.80 4.56 -23.72
CA GLY A 240 10.16 4.30 -23.25
C GLY A 240 11.21 4.82 -24.23
N ARG A 241 12.49 4.69 -23.86
CA ARG A 241 13.63 5.05 -24.74
C ARG A 241 13.65 4.16 -25.99
N LYS A 242 13.27 2.89 -25.88
CA LYS A 242 13.21 1.93 -26.98
C LYS A 242 11.77 1.76 -27.43
N ASN A 243 11.51 1.76 -28.73
CA ASN A 243 10.15 1.62 -29.30
C ASN A 243 9.39 0.37 -28.82
N ARG A 244 10.10 -0.73 -28.49
CA ARG A 244 9.51 -1.95 -27.92
C ARG A 244 8.89 -1.75 -26.54
N GLU A 245 9.22 -0.66 -25.85
CA GLU A 245 8.70 -0.31 -24.52
C GLU A 245 7.44 0.54 -24.60
N ASN A 246 7.10 1.02 -25.82
CA ASN A 246 5.89 1.80 -26.04
C ASN A 246 4.67 0.88 -25.95
N ARG A 247 3.73 1.24 -25.11
CA ARG A 247 2.46 0.53 -24.96
C ARG A 247 1.31 1.51 -24.99
N LYS A 248 0.20 1.08 -25.58
CA LYS A 248 -1.06 1.83 -25.60
C LYS A 248 -2.17 0.93 -25.08
N PHE A 249 -3.00 1.48 -24.24
CA PHE A 249 -4.13 0.77 -23.64
C PHE A 249 -5.41 1.50 -24.01
N PHE A 250 -6.37 0.75 -24.54
CA PHE A 250 -7.64 1.27 -25.05
C PHE A 250 -8.81 0.71 -24.24
N ALA A 251 -9.85 1.51 -24.14
CA ALA A 251 -11.10 1.10 -23.55
C ALA A 251 -11.81 0.04 -24.41
N LYS A 252 -12.53 -0.84 -23.74
CA LYS A 252 -13.35 -1.87 -24.35
C LYS A 252 -14.81 -1.47 -24.28
N LYS A 253 -15.57 -1.77 -25.33
CA LYS A 253 -16.99 -1.49 -25.39
C LYS A 253 -17.76 -2.09 -24.20
N GLY A 254 -18.60 -1.32 -23.56
CA GLY A 254 -19.52 -1.76 -22.51
C GLY A 254 -19.16 -1.23 -21.12
N ASP A 255 -19.26 0.10 -20.95
CA ASP A 255 -19.10 0.73 -19.64
C ASP A 255 -20.04 0.13 -18.59
N LYS A 256 -19.64 0.16 -17.33
CA LYS A 256 -20.37 -0.48 -16.22
C LYS A 256 -21.46 0.41 -15.64
N ILE A 257 -21.45 1.71 -15.95
CA ILE A 257 -22.42 2.69 -15.50
C ILE A 257 -23.49 3.03 -16.56
N ARG A 258 -23.43 2.36 -17.74
CA ARG A 258 -24.43 2.42 -18.82
C ARG A 258 -24.64 3.84 -19.36
N GLY A 259 -23.56 4.55 -19.63
CA GLY A 259 -23.59 5.91 -20.16
C GLY A 259 -24.09 6.98 -19.18
N LYS A 260 -24.25 6.67 -17.91
CA LYS A 260 -24.67 7.65 -16.90
C LYS A 260 -23.56 8.67 -16.65
N PRO A 261 -23.91 9.92 -16.31
CA PRO A 261 -22.93 10.95 -15.97
C PRO A 261 -22.00 10.52 -14.83
N LEU A 262 -20.70 10.82 -14.97
CA LEU A 262 -19.66 10.58 -13.98
C LEU A 262 -18.98 11.90 -13.61
N ILE A 263 -18.88 12.18 -12.33
CA ILE A 263 -18.06 13.26 -11.76
C ILE A 263 -16.88 12.61 -11.05
N VAL A 264 -15.66 13.07 -11.35
CA VAL A 264 -14.44 12.60 -10.68
C VAL A 264 -13.94 13.69 -9.74
N LEU A 265 -13.74 13.35 -8.47
CA LEU A 265 -13.15 14.24 -7.46
C LEU A 265 -11.67 13.89 -7.27
N ILE A 266 -10.83 14.87 -7.44
CA ILE A 266 -9.38 14.78 -7.18
C ILE A 266 -8.96 15.94 -6.27
N ASN A 267 -7.79 15.84 -5.66
CA ASN A 267 -7.10 16.91 -4.96
C ASN A 267 -5.61 16.92 -5.33
N ASN A 268 -4.94 17.99 -4.97
CA ASN A 268 -3.49 18.13 -5.14
C ASN A 268 -2.73 17.24 -4.15
#